data_5b13a7b23c443bd92a3294164ec35c92
#
_entry.id   5b13a7b23c443bd92a3294164ec35c92
#
_cell.length_a   1.000
_cell.length_b   1.000
_cell.length_c   1.000
_cell.angle_alpha   90.00
_cell.angle_beta   90.00
_cell.angle_gamma   90.00
#
_symmetry.space_group_name_H-M   'P 1'
#
loop_
_entity.id
_entity.type
_entity.pdbx_description
1 polymer ?
#
loop_
_entity_poly.entity_id
_entity_poly.type
_entity_poly.pdbx_seq_one_letter_code
_entity_poly.pdbx_strand_id
1 'polypeptide(L)'
;MVYAQIESDLKDAVEILPASKFAANAHRITKYAAAMLLTNVYMQQGKYAEATKYARIVINSPHKLVMNEDLAMNSAFNKLRSIDDLDEVIYAQEYDNSINTSDWLPSYSCSSNATTVFGTYSIMERVYGPTDRFLN
;
A
#
# COMPACT_ATOMS: atom_id res chain seq x y z
N MET A 1 6.83 7.56 25.31
CA MET A 1 7.94 6.61 25.16
C MET A 1 7.89 5.86 23.81
N VAL A 2 6.80 5.21 23.43
CA VAL A 2 6.71 4.45 22.15
C VAL A 2 6.91 5.33 20.91
N TYR A 3 6.20 6.44 20.79
CA TYR A 3 6.34 7.35 19.64
C TYR A 3 7.77 7.90 19.45
N ALA A 4 8.46 8.20 20.55
CA ALA A 4 9.83 8.69 20.46
C ALA A 4 10.79 7.64 19.85
N GLN A 5 10.59 6.36 20.18
CA GLN A 5 11.37 5.28 19.57
C GLN A 5 11.02 5.13 18.08
N ILE A 6 9.74 5.11 17.74
CA ILE A 6 9.28 5.03 16.33
C ILE A 6 9.87 6.21 15.51
N GLU A 7 9.82 7.43 16.04
CA GLU A 7 10.41 8.59 15.37
C GLU A 7 11.91 8.44 15.15
N SER A 8 12.65 7.93 16.14
CA SER A 8 14.10 7.70 16.04
C SER A 8 14.40 6.67 14.97
N ASP A 9 13.77 5.49 15.05
CA ASP A 9 14.00 4.37 14.13
C ASP A 9 13.68 4.76 12.68
N LEU A 10 12.58 5.49 12.46
CA LEU A 10 12.19 5.95 11.13
C LEU A 10 13.10 7.05 10.57
N LYS A 11 13.65 7.93 11.42
CA LYS A 11 14.65 8.91 11.00
C LYS A 11 15.93 8.23 10.52
N ASP A 12 16.42 7.26 11.29
CA ASP A 12 17.59 6.47 10.92
C ASP A 12 17.32 5.71 9.62
N ALA A 13 16.12 5.13 9.46
CA ALA A 13 15.72 4.46 8.24
C ALA A 13 15.70 5.41 7.02
N VAL A 14 15.21 6.65 7.17
CA VAL A 14 15.22 7.64 6.09
C VAL A 14 16.65 8.02 5.67
N GLU A 15 17.61 7.97 6.57
CA GLU A 15 19.01 8.28 6.25
C GLU A 15 19.76 7.12 5.60
N ILE A 16 19.50 5.89 6.05
CA ILE A 16 20.25 4.69 5.65
C ILE A 16 19.69 4.02 4.40
N LEU A 17 18.34 4.00 4.24
CA LEU A 17 17.69 3.27 3.16
C LEU A 17 17.94 3.92 1.78
N PRO A 18 17.98 3.09 0.70
CA PRO A 18 18.25 3.59 -0.65
C PRO A 18 17.14 4.52 -1.15
N ALA A 19 17.55 5.60 -1.83
CA ALA A 19 16.68 6.57 -2.47
C ALA A 19 16.29 6.11 -3.89
N SER A 20 15.61 4.99 -4.01
CA SER A 20 15.16 4.38 -5.26
C SER A 20 13.66 4.10 -5.22
N LYS A 21 13.04 3.86 -6.39
CA LYS A 21 11.68 3.34 -6.44
C LYS A 21 11.62 1.93 -5.88
N PHE A 22 10.46 1.51 -5.38
CA PHE A 22 10.21 0.20 -4.79
C PHE A 22 10.56 -0.94 -5.77
N ALA A 23 10.01 -0.92 -6.97
CA ALA A 23 10.30 -1.91 -8.01
C ALA A 23 11.80 -1.95 -8.39
N ALA A 24 12.46 -0.79 -8.48
CA ALA A 24 13.88 -0.70 -8.79
C ALA A 24 14.79 -1.20 -7.65
N ASN A 25 14.27 -1.38 -6.44
CA ASN A 25 14.97 -1.92 -5.27
C ASN A 25 14.63 -3.37 -4.98
N ALA A 26 14.29 -4.13 -6.00
CA ALA A 26 13.86 -5.54 -5.87
C ALA A 26 12.76 -5.70 -4.80
N HIS A 27 11.77 -4.82 -4.80
CA HIS A 27 10.58 -4.81 -3.93
C HIS A 27 10.94 -4.79 -2.44
N ARG A 28 12.06 -4.14 -2.09
CA ARG A 28 12.48 -3.93 -0.71
C ARG A 28 12.14 -2.51 -0.26
N ILE A 29 11.98 -2.36 1.05
CA ILE A 29 11.71 -1.07 1.69
C ILE A 29 12.75 -0.03 1.26
N THR A 30 12.27 1.16 0.92
CA THR A 30 13.09 2.28 0.47
C THR A 30 12.97 3.47 1.42
N LYS A 31 13.85 4.46 1.24
CA LYS A 31 13.80 5.74 1.94
C LYS A 31 12.41 6.39 1.89
N TYR A 32 11.73 6.28 0.78
CA TYR A 32 10.43 6.93 0.58
C TYR A 32 9.31 6.25 1.37
N ALA A 33 9.36 4.94 1.55
CA ALA A 33 8.45 4.22 2.43
C ALA A 33 8.62 4.64 3.90
N ALA A 34 9.86 4.74 4.35
CA ALA A 34 10.16 5.22 5.71
C ALA A 34 9.73 6.68 5.91
N ALA A 35 9.98 7.56 4.94
CA ALA A 35 9.55 8.95 5.00
C ALA A 35 8.04 9.11 5.01
N MET A 36 7.30 8.30 4.23
CA MET A 36 5.84 8.29 4.23
C MET A 36 5.27 7.84 5.57
N LEU A 37 5.83 6.77 6.14
CA LEU A 37 5.41 6.28 7.45
C LEU A 37 5.70 7.32 8.55
N LEU A 38 6.86 7.97 8.53
CA LEU A 38 7.21 9.02 9.48
C LEU A 38 6.30 10.24 9.34
N THR A 39 5.88 10.57 8.10
CA THR A 39 4.87 11.60 7.86
C THR A 39 3.57 11.27 8.58
N ASN A 40 3.08 10.03 8.44
CA ASN A 40 1.87 9.59 9.10
C ASN A 40 1.98 9.63 10.63
N VAL A 41 3.12 9.21 11.17
CA VAL A 41 3.40 9.26 12.62
C VAL A 41 3.33 10.69 13.14
N TYR A 42 3.90 11.66 12.42
CA TYR A 42 3.82 13.07 12.82
C TYR A 42 2.42 13.66 12.64
N MET A 43 1.69 13.27 11.61
CA MET A 43 0.29 13.67 11.43
C MET A 43 -0.58 13.21 12.61
N GLN A 44 -0.43 11.97 13.06
CA GLN A 44 -1.15 11.43 14.22
C GLN A 44 -0.85 12.16 15.52
N GLN A 45 0.35 12.72 15.64
CA GLN A 45 0.77 13.49 16.80
C GLN A 45 0.42 15.00 16.71
N GLY A 46 -0.15 15.47 15.60
CA GLY A 46 -0.37 16.90 15.34
C GLY A 46 0.90 17.71 15.07
N LYS A 47 2.03 17.06 14.81
CA LYS A 47 3.32 17.70 14.51
C LYS A 47 3.40 18.04 13.02
N TYR A 48 2.57 18.93 12.54
CA TYR A 48 2.37 19.21 11.10
C TYR A 48 3.60 19.78 10.40
N ALA A 49 4.43 20.55 11.09
CA ALA A 49 5.68 21.09 10.52
C ALA A 49 6.65 19.96 10.17
N GLU A 50 6.83 19.00 11.08
CA GLU A 50 7.66 17.82 10.85
C GLU A 50 7.05 16.91 9.78
N ALA A 51 5.74 16.67 9.83
CA ALA A 51 5.04 15.91 8.80
C ALA A 51 5.29 16.50 7.39
N THR A 52 5.18 17.81 7.23
CA THR A 52 5.44 18.51 5.96
C THR A 52 6.87 18.30 5.47
N LYS A 53 7.85 18.33 6.38
CA LYS A 53 9.26 18.10 6.04
C LYS A 53 9.47 16.73 5.39
N TYR A 54 8.92 15.66 5.98
CA TYR A 54 9.09 14.31 5.47
C TYR A 54 8.20 14.01 4.26
N ALA A 55 7.00 14.58 4.19
CA ALA A 55 6.15 14.52 3.00
C ALA A 55 6.85 15.10 1.76
N ARG A 56 7.60 16.20 1.91
CA ARG A 56 8.37 16.80 0.81
C ARG A 56 9.45 15.87 0.25
N ILE A 57 10.02 14.99 1.07
CA ILE A 57 10.98 13.97 0.60
C ILE A 57 10.28 13.02 -0.40
N VAL A 58 9.04 12.63 -0.10
CA VAL A 58 8.25 11.75 -0.97
C VAL A 58 7.78 12.48 -2.23
N ILE A 59 7.27 13.71 -2.09
CA ILE A 59 6.80 14.53 -3.21
C ILE A 59 7.92 14.82 -4.22
N ASN A 60 9.14 15.05 -3.73
CA ASN A 60 10.32 15.31 -4.57
C ASN A 60 11.04 14.04 -5.04
N SER A 61 10.46 12.88 -4.79
CA SER A 61 11.01 11.59 -5.20
C SER A 61 10.78 11.31 -6.70
N PRO A 62 11.38 10.23 -7.24
CA PRO A 62 11.07 9.76 -8.59
C PRO A 62 9.67 9.18 -8.75
N HIS A 63 8.92 8.97 -7.65
CA HIS A 63 7.54 8.50 -7.71
C HIS A 63 6.62 9.52 -8.37
N LYS A 64 5.65 9.04 -9.13
CA LYS A 64 4.67 9.88 -9.85
C LYS A 64 3.29 9.26 -9.76
N LEU A 65 2.28 10.09 -9.64
CA LEU A 65 0.89 9.64 -9.68
C LEU A 65 0.57 9.02 -11.04
N VAL A 66 -0.17 7.93 -11.02
CA VAL A 66 -0.68 7.29 -12.23
C VAL A 66 -1.83 8.12 -12.79
N MET A 67 -1.75 8.44 -14.06
CA MET A 67 -2.76 9.23 -14.74
C MET A 67 -3.81 8.34 -15.41
N ASN A 68 -5.03 8.84 -15.47
CA ASN A 68 -6.08 8.23 -16.29
C ASN A 68 -5.75 8.42 -17.77
N GLU A 69 -5.80 7.35 -18.56
CA GLU A 69 -5.83 7.42 -20.01
C GLU A 69 -7.28 7.41 -20.50
N ASP A 70 -8.13 6.63 -19.84
CA ASP A 70 -9.58 6.65 -19.99
C ASP A 70 -10.26 6.36 -18.66
N LEU A 71 -11.57 6.41 -18.60
CA LEU A 71 -12.36 6.12 -17.39
C LEU A 71 -12.76 4.65 -17.27
N ALA A 72 -12.35 3.80 -18.21
CA ALA A 72 -12.63 2.36 -18.20
C ALA A 72 -11.40 1.56 -17.73
N MET A 73 -10.92 0.65 -18.58
CA MET A 73 -9.84 -0.29 -18.22
C MET A 73 -8.49 0.39 -17.93
N ASN A 74 -8.21 1.55 -18.57
CA ASN A 74 -6.96 2.30 -18.40
C ASN A 74 -7.09 3.46 -17.41
N SER A 75 -8.10 3.43 -16.54
CA SER A 75 -8.16 4.37 -15.41
C SER A 75 -7.02 4.12 -14.44
N ALA A 76 -6.56 5.17 -13.75
CA ALA A 76 -5.53 5.06 -12.72
C ALA A 76 -5.91 4.02 -11.66
N PHE A 77 -7.19 3.96 -11.28
CA PHE A 77 -7.71 2.99 -10.33
C PHE A 77 -7.51 1.53 -10.79
N ASN A 78 -7.84 1.22 -12.05
CA ASN A 78 -7.67 -0.13 -12.58
C ASN A 78 -6.20 -0.50 -12.80
N LYS A 79 -5.37 0.47 -13.24
CA LYS A 79 -3.93 0.28 -13.37
C LYS A 79 -3.29 -0.08 -12.02
N LEU A 80 -3.60 0.66 -10.95
CA LEU A 80 -3.08 0.41 -9.61
C LEU A 80 -3.51 -0.93 -9.00
N ARG A 81 -4.59 -1.53 -9.52
CA ARG A 81 -5.06 -2.85 -9.09
C ARG A 81 -4.51 -4.02 -9.89
N SER A 82 -3.99 -3.77 -11.07
CA SER A 82 -3.58 -4.81 -12.02
C SER A 82 -2.09 -4.82 -12.37
N ILE A 83 -1.37 -3.76 -12.00
CA ILE A 83 0.04 -3.59 -12.33
C ILE A 83 0.80 -3.24 -11.05
N ASP A 84 1.75 -4.09 -10.65
CA ASP A 84 2.46 -3.95 -9.39
C ASP A 84 3.59 -2.92 -9.45
N ASP A 85 4.26 -2.76 -10.60
CA ASP A 85 5.47 -1.94 -10.76
C ASP A 85 5.22 -0.49 -11.18
N LEU A 86 4.08 0.07 -10.82
CA LEU A 86 3.77 1.45 -11.16
C LEU A 86 4.59 2.45 -10.33
N ASP A 87 4.91 3.57 -10.95
CA ASP A 87 5.67 4.67 -10.33
C ASP A 87 5.01 5.25 -9.07
N GLU A 88 3.71 5.10 -8.90
CA GLU A 88 2.97 5.54 -7.73
C GLU A 88 3.17 4.62 -6.52
N VAL A 89 3.55 3.36 -6.74
CA VAL A 89 3.72 2.38 -5.66
C VAL A 89 5.00 2.69 -4.87
N ILE A 90 4.84 3.20 -3.67
CA ILE A 90 5.94 3.50 -2.74
C ILE A 90 6.34 2.23 -1.96
N TYR A 91 5.35 1.43 -1.60
CA TYR A 91 5.52 0.13 -0.94
C TYR A 91 4.25 -0.70 -1.14
N ALA A 92 4.43 -1.98 -1.41
CA ALA A 92 3.36 -2.96 -1.44
C ALA A 92 3.79 -4.24 -0.71
N GLN A 93 2.84 -4.93 -0.11
CA GLN A 93 3.02 -6.29 0.34
C GLN A 93 2.57 -7.21 -0.78
N GLU A 94 3.51 -7.94 -1.35
CA GLU A 94 3.26 -8.82 -2.49
C GLU A 94 2.97 -10.23 -2.02
N TYR A 95 2.08 -10.88 -2.74
CA TYR A 95 1.68 -12.26 -2.52
C TYR A 95 1.88 -13.03 -3.81
N ASP A 96 2.55 -14.17 -3.74
CA ASP A 96 2.82 -15.03 -4.88
C ASP A 96 2.13 -16.39 -4.68
N ASN A 97 1.39 -16.84 -5.68
CA ASN A 97 0.74 -18.14 -5.68
C ASN A 97 1.73 -19.32 -5.67
N SER A 98 2.98 -19.10 -6.05
CA SER A 98 4.04 -20.11 -6.05
C SER A 98 4.63 -20.38 -4.66
N ILE A 99 4.46 -19.43 -3.75
CA ILE A 99 4.90 -19.52 -2.37
C ILE A 99 3.65 -19.57 -1.52
N ASN A 100 3.52 -20.51 -0.63
CA ASN A 100 2.34 -20.78 0.23
C ASN A 100 1.95 -19.61 1.18
N THR A 101 2.01 -18.38 0.67
CA THR A 101 1.79 -17.10 1.36
C THR A 101 0.71 -16.27 0.69
N SER A 102 -0.33 -16.93 0.18
CA SER A 102 -1.46 -16.23 -0.45
C SER A 102 -2.20 -15.35 0.56
N ASP A 103 -2.66 -14.20 0.08
CA ASP A 103 -3.57 -13.35 0.84
C ASP A 103 -4.93 -14.03 1.00
N TRP A 104 -5.34 -14.29 2.24
CA TRP A 104 -6.62 -14.89 2.59
C TRP A 104 -7.79 -13.88 2.60
N LEU A 105 -7.50 -12.58 2.53
CA LEU A 105 -8.52 -11.54 2.62
C LEU A 105 -9.62 -11.67 1.54
N PRO A 106 -9.31 -11.97 0.27
CA PRO A 106 -10.34 -12.24 -0.73
C PRO A 106 -11.24 -13.41 -0.36
N SER A 107 -10.67 -14.50 0.16
CA SER A 107 -11.43 -15.69 0.58
C SER A 107 -12.37 -15.38 1.73
N TYR A 108 -11.96 -14.58 2.70
CA TYR A 108 -12.79 -14.18 3.84
C TYR A 108 -13.83 -13.12 3.49
N SER A 109 -13.62 -12.33 2.46
CA SER A 109 -14.51 -11.23 2.06
C SER A 109 -15.54 -11.65 1.00
N CYS A 110 -15.25 -12.69 0.23
CA CYS A 110 -16.13 -13.15 -0.84
C CYS A 110 -17.31 -13.95 -0.32
N SER A 111 -18.46 -13.78 -0.95
CA SER A 111 -19.63 -14.63 -0.73
C SER A 111 -19.36 -16.06 -1.21
N SER A 112 -19.97 -17.06 -0.54
CA SER A 112 -19.90 -18.46 -0.97
C SER A 112 -20.35 -18.69 -2.43
N ASN A 113 -21.18 -17.80 -2.98
CA ASN A 113 -21.60 -17.85 -4.38
C ASN A 113 -20.55 -17.34 -5.37
N ALA A 114 -19.46 -16.73 -4.89
CA ALA A 114 -18.40 -16.23 -5.77
C ALA A 114 -17.64 -17.37 -6.50
N THR A 115 -17.71 -18.60 -5.99
CA THR A 115 -17.17 -19.80 -6.65
C THR A 115 -17.79 -20.04 -8.04
N THR A 116 -19.05 -19.65 -8.25
CA THR A 116 -19.73 -19.77 -9.55
C THR A 116 -19.23 -18.76 -10.57
N VAL A 117 -18.67 -17.63 -10.11
CA VAL A 117 -18.21 -16.53 -10.97
C VAL A 117 -16.69 -16.60 -11.20
N PHE A 118 -15.93 -16.93 -10.17
CA PHE A 118 -14.46 -16.88 -10.19
C PHE A 118 -13.76 -18.25 -10.22
N GLY A 119 -14.53 -19.34 -10.31
CA GLY A 119 -13.99 -20.71 -10.30
C GLY A 119 -13.70 -21.23 -8.90
N THR A 120 -12.98 -22.34 -8.82
CA THR A 120 -12.72 -23.06 -7.58
C THR A 120 -11.71 -22.36 -6.68
N TYR A 121 -12.17 -21.44 -5.85
CA TYR A 121 -11.46 -21.13 -4.61
C TYR A 121 -11.93 -22.11 -3.54
N SER A 122 -11.04 -22.82 -2.93
CA SER A 122 -11.35 -23.96 -2.05
C SER A 122 -12.04 -23.58 -0.74
N ILE A 123 -12.01 -22.31 -0.32
CA ILE A 123 -12.65 -21.84 0.91
C ILE A 123 -13.11 -20.40 0.68
N MET A 124 -14.42 -20.18 0.58
CA MET A 124 -15.04 -18.88 0.61
C MET A 124 -15.88 -18.75 1.86
N GLU A 125 -15.29 -18.21 2.91
CA GLU A 125 -15.95 -17.89 4.16
C GLU A 125 -16.24 -16.39 4.18
N ARG A 126 -17.49 -16.00 4.18
CA ARG A 126 -17.89 -14.60 4.38
C ARG A 126 -17.68 -14.20 5.84
N VAL A 127 -16.43 -14.07 6.25
CA VAL A 127 -16.06 -13.61 7.60
C VAL A 127 -16.20 -12.09 7.73
N TYR A 128 -15.90 -11.37 6.63
CA TYR A 128 -16.02 -9.92 6.55
C TYR A 128 -17.06 -9.55 5.49
N GLY A 129 -17.92 -8.62 5.79
CA GLY A 129 -18.88 -8.07 4.85
C GLY A 129 -19.21 -6.62 5.17
N PRO A 130 -19.69 -5.86 4.20
CA PRO A 130 -20.14 -4.50 4.43
C PRO A 130 -21.28 -4.48 5.45
N THR A 131 -21.28 -3.47 6.30
CA THR A 131 -22.39 -3.23 7.23
C THR A 131 -23.61 -2.67 6.50
N ASP A 132 -24.80 -2.80 7.08
CA ASP A 132 -26.03 -2.23 6.50
C ASP A 132 -25.91 -0.72 6.26
N ARG A 133 -25.14 -0.01 7.09
CA ARG A 133 -24.86 1.41 6.91
C ARG A 133 -24.06 1.72 5.64
N PHE A 134 -23.26 0.78 5.18
CA PHE A 134 -22.48 0.94 3.93
C PHE A 134 -23.35 0.61 2.70
N LEU A 135 -24.35 -0.26 2.87
CA LEU A 135 -25.22 -0.73 1.79
C LEU A 135 -26.44 0.19 1.54
N ASN A 136 -26.78 1.06 2.48
CA ASN A 136 -27.85 2.06 2.41
C ASN A 136 -27.29 3.46 2.23
#